data_5f3810c854564299605fb758ed6b3a0d
#
_entry.id   5f3810c854564299605fb758ed6b3a0d
#
_cell.length_a   1.000
_cell.length_b   1.000
_cell.length_c   1.000
_cell.angle_alpha   90.00
_cell.angle_beta   90.00
_cell.angle_gamma   90.00
#
_symmetry.space_group_name_H-M   'P 1'
#
loop_
_entity.id
_entity.type
_entity.pdbx_description
1 polymer ?
#
loop_
_entity_poly.entity_id
_entity_poly.type
_entity_poly.pdbx_seq_one_letter_code
_entity_poly.pdbx_strand_id
1 'polypeptide(L)'
;LLTTVMFMFVFGGIAGIPTDGLPQPLFYMAGLLCWNYFSECLSRCSDTFNANQNVFGKVYFPRLVVPLSIVISCMIKMGIQFGLFVLIYIYYLCNGYSLMVNGYAWLAPLLLLMLAGLGLGFGLLISSLTTKYRDLRFLITFGVQLWMYATPVIYPLSVMRQSHEQYM
;
A
#
# COMPACT_ATOMS: atom_id res chain seq x y z
N LEU A 1 -5.14 -10.48 -4.47
CA LEU A 1 -6.36 -11.28 -4.34
C LEU A 1 -6.26 -12.29 -3.19
N LEU A 2 -5.26 -13.18 -3.19
CA LEU A 2 -5.10 -14.18 -2.12
C LEU A 2 -5.03 -13.52 -0.73
N THR A 3 -4.24 -12.48 -0.60
CA THR A 3 -4.12 -11.69 0.64
C THR A 3 -5.45 -11.08 1.05
N THR A 4 -6.22 -10.55 0.10
CA THR A 4 -7.55 -9.98 0.37
C THR A 4 -8.53 -11.03 0.91
N VAL A 5 -8.53 -12.23 0.30
CA VAL A 5 -9.37 -13.35 0.76
C VAL A 5 -8.96 -13.78 2.18
N MET A 6 -7.65 -13.83 2.44
CA MET A 6 -7.12 -14.18 3.75
C MET A 6 -7.53 -13.15 4.83
N PHE A 7 -7.45 -11.86 4.50
CA PHE A 7 -7.88 -10.79 5.40
C PHE A 7 -9.40 -10.79 5.63
N MET A 8 -10.18 -11.06 4.59
CA MET A 8 -11.63 -11.20 4.70
C MET A 8 -12.00 -12.36 5.65
N PHE A 9 -11.32 -13.50 5.53
CA PHE A 9 -11.56 -14.66 6.38
C PHE A 9 -11.17 -14.39 7.85
N VAL A 10 -9.97 -13.83 8.08
CA VAL A 10 -9.45 -13.59 9.43
C VAL A 10 -10.18 -12.44 10.12
N PHE A 11 -10.29 -11.28 9.48
CA PHE A 11 -10.82 -10.07 10.10
C PHE A 11 -12.33 -9.92 9.91
N GLY A 12 -12.87 -10.36 8.78
CA GLY A 12 -14.30 -10.36 8.53
C GLY A 12 -15.03 -11.55 9.17
N GLY A 13 -14.48 -12.77 8.99
CA GLY A 13 -15.10 -13.99 9.47
C GLY A 13 -14.87 -14.27 10.96
N ILE A 14 -13.61 -14.19 11.42
CA ILE A 14 -13.22 -14.57 12.78
C ILE A 14 -13.31 -13.38 13.74
N ALA A 15 -12.75 -12.24 13.39
CA ALA A 15 -12.71 -11.07 14.26
C ALA A 15 -14.01 -10.23 14.22
N GLY A 16 -14.89 -10.43 13.21
CA GLY A 16 -16.18 -9.76 13.12
C GLY A 16 -16.09 -8.23 13.02
N ILE A 17 -15.01 -7.69 12.46
CA ILE A 17 -14.80 -6.25 12.36
C ILE A 17 -15.84 -5.66 11.41
N PRO A 18 -16.63 -4.64 11.85
CA PRO A 18 -17.62 -4.00 11.01
C PRO A 18 -16.96 -3.28 9.83
N THR A 19 -17.60 -3.28 8.68
CA THR A 19 -17.10 -2.63 7.45
C THR A 19 -17.97 -1.42 7.05
N ASP A 20 -18.64 -0.79 8.03
CA ASP A 20 -19.49 0.40 7.83
C ASP A 20 -20.51 0.28 6.67
N GLY A 21 -21.07 -0.92 6.48
CA GLY A 21 -22.07 -1.19 5.43
C GLY A 21 -21.48 -1.45 4.04
N LEU A 22 -20.17 -1.42 3.88
CA LEU A 22 -19.51 -1.79 2.63
C LEU A 22 -19.32 -3.31 2.55
N PRO A 23 -19.39 -3.92 1.34
CA PRO A 23 -19.01 -5.30 1.16
C PRO A 23 -17.55 -5.53 1.62
N GLN A 24 -17.36 -6.51 2.51
CA GLN A 24 -16.05 -6.82 3.10
C GLN A 24 -14.90 -6.92 2.07
N PRO A 25 -15.09 -7.60 0.90
CA PRO A 25 -14.01 -7.70 -0.09
C PRO A 25 -13.56 -6.35 -0.63
N LEU A 26 -14.50 -5.42 -0.85
CA LEU A 26 -14.18 -4.08 -1.36
C LEU A 26 -13.41 -3.25 -0.34
N PHE A 27 -13.81 -3.31 0.93
CA PHE A 27 -13.13 -2.59 2.00
C PHE A 27 -11.67 -3.03 2.15
N TYR A 28 -11.43 -4.33 2.33
CA TYR A 28 -10.06 -4.84 2.50
C TYR A 28 -9.22 -4.68 1.23
N MET A 29 -9.83 -4.83 0.06
CA MET A 29 -9.13 -4.69 -1.20
C MET A 29 -8.65 -3.26 -1.44
N ALA A 30 -9.47 -2.25 -1.11
CA ALA A 30 -9.10 -0.83 -1.24
C ALA A 30 -7.91 -0.48 -0.32
N GLY A 31 -7.97 -0.86 0.95
CA GLY A 31 -6.90 -0.62 1.92
C GLY A 31 -5.60 -1.32 1.55
N LEU A 32 -5.67 -2.62 1.22
CA LEU A 32 -4.51 -3.42 0.85
C LEU A 32 -3.87 -2.96 -0.47
N LEU A 33 -4.64 -2.43 -1.41
CA LEU A 33 -4.12 -1.91 -2.68
C LEU A 33 -3.17 -0.73 -2.44
N CYS A 34 -3.61 0.26 -1.68
CA CYS A 34 -2.79 1.41 -1.33
C CYS A 34 -1.57 1.01 -0.51
N TRP A 35 -1.76 0.13 0.48
CA TRP A 35 -0.68 -0.35 1.33
C TRP A 35 0.38 -1.15 0.55
N ASN A 36 -0.04 -2.12 -0.26
CA ASN A 36 0.88 -2.94 -1.05
C ASN A 36 1.71 -2.10 -2.02
N TYR A 37 1.08 -1.09 -2.64
CA TYR A 37 1.77 -0.17 -3.52
C TYR A 37 2.87 0.60 -2.78
N PHE A 38 2.52 1.24 -1.65
CA PHE A 38 3.47 1.99 -0.83
C PHE A 38 4.61 1.12 -0.31
N SER A 39 4.27 -0.02 0.29
CA SER A 39 5.20 -0.97 0.87
C SER A 39 6.16 -1.57 -0.16
N GLU A 40 5.67 -1.90 -1.37
CA GLU A 40 6.50 -2.39 -2.47
C GLU A 40 7.45 -1.31 -3.00
N CYS A 41 6.95 -0.08 -3.20
CA CYS A 41 7.79 1.06 -3.60
C CYS A 41 8.89 1.33 -2.57
N LEU A 42 8.53 1.40 -1.29
CA LEU A 42 9.47 1.65 -0.20
C LEU A 42 10.55 0.56 -0.13
N SER A 43 10.13 -0.71 -0.09
CA SER A 43 11.06 -1.85 0.04
C SER A 43 12.01 -1.97 -1.15
N ARG A 44 11.51 -1.81 -2.37
CA ARG A 44 12.34 -1.89 -3.59
C ARG A 44 13.28 -0.70 -3.73
N CYS A 45 12.80 0.51 -3.42
CA CYS A 45 13.65 1.70 -3.45
C CYS A 45 14.71 1.67 -2.36
N SER A 46 14.42 1.10 -1.18
CA SER A 46 15.38 0.97 -0.08
C SER A 46 16.57 0.05 -0.42
N ASP A 47 16.39 -0.90 -1.31
CA ASP A 47 17.46 -1.84 -1.73
C ASP A 47 18.17 -1.42 -3.04
N THR A 48 17.76 -0.33 -3.64
CA THR A 48 18.20 0.08 -4.99
C THR A 48 19.72 0.18 -5.13
N PHE A 49 20.40 0.84 -4.18
CA PHE A 49 21.84 1.06 -4.28
C PHE A 49 22.64 -0.24 -4.05
N ASN A 50 22.19 -1.09 -3.14
CA ASN A 50 22.83 -2.37 -2.88
C ASN A 50 22.65 -3.34 -4.04
N ALA A 51 21.44 -3.45 -4.58
CA ALA A 51 21.12 -4.35 -5.68
C ALA A 51 21.82 -3.99 -6.99
N ASN A 52 22.12 -2.68 -7.21
CA ASN A 52 22.69 -2.19 -8.46
C ASN A 52 24.13 -1.69 -8.34
N GLN A 53 24.86 -2.05 -7.29
CA GLN A 53 26.26 -1.62 -7.08
C GLN A 53 27.16 -1.86 -8.30
N ASN A 54 27.01 -3.02 -8.94
CA ASN A 54 27.82 -3.41 -10.09
C ASN A 54 27.55 -2.57 -11.35
N VAL A 55 26.36 -1.99 -11.45
CA VAL A 55 25.95 -1.14 -12.58
C VAL A 55 26.44 0.29 -12.37
N PHE A 56 26.29 0.80 -11.16
CA PHE A 56 26.71 2.17 -10.80
C PHE A 56 28.22 2.40 -10.90
N GLY A 57 29.04 1.34 -10.79
CA GLY A 57 30.49 1.43 -10.93
C GLY A 57 31.00 1.40 -12.38
N LYS A 58 30.18 0.96 -13.34
CA LYS A 58 30.61 0.71 -14.73
C LYS A 58 30.08 1.73 -15.73
N VAL A 59 28.94 2.36 -15.46
CA VAL A 59 28.25 3.28 -16.38
C VAL A 59 27.92 4.57 -15.67
N TYR A 60 28.29 5.69 -16.28
CA TYR A 60 27.93 7.01 -15.76
C TYR A 60 26.51 7.36 -16.18
N PHE A 61 25.55 7.23 -15.28
CA PHE A 61 24.18 7.70 -15.46
C PHE A 61 23.58 8.27 -14.16
N PRO A 62 22.55 9.10 -14.21
CA PRO A 62 21.94 9.68 -13.03
C PRO A 62 21.40 8.59 -12.08
N ARG A 63 21.86 8.58 -10.83
CA ARG A 63 21.51 7.54 -9.84
C ARG A 63 20.02 7.46 -9.53
N LEU A 64 19.26 8.52 -9.80
CA LEU A 64 17.82 8.58 -9.60
C LEU A 64 17.00 7.81 -10.65
N VAL A 65 17.59 7.49 -11.80
CA VAL A 65 16.88 6.76 -12.86
C VAL A 65 16.39 5.39 -12.41
N VAL A 66 17.21 4.67 -11.64
CA VAL A 66 16.84 3.33 -11.14
C VAL A 66 15.68 3.38 -10.13
N PRO A 67 15.71 4.20 -9.07
CA PRO A 67 14.57 4.32 -8.19
C PRO A 67 13.29 4.78 -8.90
N LEU A 68 13.40 5.70 -9.85
CA LEU A 68 12.25 6.18 -10.62
C LEU A 68 11.63 5.07 -11.48
N SER A 69 12.46 4.26 -12.13
CA SER A 69 11.99 3.11 -12.92
C SER A 69 11.27 2.07 -12.05
N ILE A 70 11.71 1.87 -10.81
CA ILE A 70 11.06 0.99 -9.83
C ILE A 70 9.66 1.52 -9.49
N VAL A 71 9.53 2.82 -9.20
CA VAL A 71 8.24 3.43 -8.89
C VAL A 71 7.27 3.29 -10.06
N ILE A 72 7.72 3.54 -11.29
CA ILE A 72 6.90 3.36 -12.49
C ILE A 72 6.46 1.89 -12.64
N SER A 73 7.36 0.94 -12.42
CA SER A 73 7.04 -0.49 -12.47
C SER A 73 6.01 -0.89 -11.39
N CYS A 74 6.11 -0.33 -10.20
CA CYS A 74 5.12 -0.52 -9.13
C CYS A 74 3.77 0.10 -9.51
N MET A 75 3.74 1.27 -10.19
CA MET A 75 2.51 1.89 -10.69
C MET A 75 1.78 1.00 -11.71
N ILE A 76 2.51 0.32 -12.60
CA ILE A 76 1.89 -0.60 -13.57
C ILE A 76 1.20 -1.76 -12.84
N LYS A 77 1.88 -2.38 -11.88
CA LYS A 77 1.29 -3.46 -11.07
C LYS A 77 0.05 -2.99 -10.31
N MET A 78 0.14 -1.81 -9.71
CA MET A 78 -0.98 -1.20 -9.02
C MET A 78 -2.15 -0.93 -9.97
N GLY A 79 -1.89 -0.45 -11.20
CA GLY A 79 -2.90 -0.24 -12.22
C GLY A 79 -3.67 -1.53 -12.55
N ILE A 80 -2.99 -2.67 -12.63
CA ILE A 80 -3.63 -3.98 -12.84
C ILE A 80 -4.52 -4.35 -11.63
N GLN A 81 -4.02 -4.15 -10.41
CA GLN A 81 -4.78 -4.42 -9.19
C GLN A 81 -5.99 -3.48 -9.05
N PHE A 82 -5.83 -2.21 -9.43
CA PHE A 82 -6.91 -1.25 -9.45
C PHE A 82 -7.98 -1.60 -10.50
N GLY A 83 -7.58 -2.09 -11.67
CA GLY A 83 -8.51 -2.62 -12.68
C GLY A 83 -9.36 -3.77 -12.13
N LEU A 84 -8.75 -4.72 -11.43
CA LEU A 84 -9.47 -5.79 -10.76
C LEU A 84 -10.41 -5.28 -9.65
N PHE A 85 -9.98 -4.28 -8.88
CA PHE A 85 -10.83 -3.64 -7.88
C PHE A 85 -12.08 -3.00 -8.52
N VAL A 86 -11.91 -2.30 -9.64
CA VAL A 86 -13.03 -1.69 -10.39
C VAL A 86 -13.98 -2.74 -10.93
N LEU A 87 -13.47 -3.87 -11.45
CA LEU A 87 -14.32 -4.97 -11.92
C LEU A 87 -15.18 -5.55 -10.79
N ILE A 88 -14.60 -5.80 -9.62
CA ILE A 88 -15.33 -6.27 -8.45
C ILE A 88 -16.33 -5.23 -7.97
N TYR A 89 -15.97 -3.96 -7.99
CA TYR A 89 -16.85 -2.85 -7.64
C TYR A 89 -18.09 -2.81 -8.54
N ILE A 90 -17.90 -2.91 -9.87
CA ILE A 90 -19.00 -2.96 -10.85
C ILE A 90 -19.90 -4.18 -10.61
N TYR A 91 -19.31 -5.34 -10.31
CA TYR A 91 -20.06 -6.55 -10.00
C TYR A 91 -21.02 -6.34 -8.82
N TYR A 92 -20.57 -5.72 -7.72
CA TYR A 92 -21.44 -5.43 -6.57
C TYR A 92 -22.50 -4.36 -6.87
N LEU A 93 -22.18 -3.38 -7.70
CA LEU A 93 -23.15 -2.37 -8.18
C LEU A 93 -24.29 -3.05 -8.97
N CYS A 94 -23.98 -3.97 -9.87
CA CYS A 94 -24.97 -4.72 -10.64
C CYS A 94 -25.85 -5.63 -9.77
N ASN A 95 -25.36 -6.09 -8.62
CA ASN A 95 -26.12 -6.92 -7.67
C ASN A 95 -26.98 -6.08 -6.68
N GLY A 96 -27.17 -4.78 -6.93
CA GLY A 96 -28.11 -3.96 -6.17
C GLY A 96 -27.58 -3.38 -4.86
N TYR A 97 -26.27 -3.46 -4.61
CA TYR A 97 -25.65 -2.73 -3.48
C TYR A 97 -25.59 -1.25 -3.82
N SER A 98 -26.18 -0.40 -2.98
CA SER A 98 -26.11 1.07 -3.11
C SER A 98 -24.72 1.59 -2.72
N LEU A 99 -23.72 1.32 -3.55
CA LEU A 99 -22.37 1.83 -3.37
C LEU A 99 -22.33 3.28 -3.92
N MET A 100 -22.43 4.27 -3.05
CA MET A 100 -22.27 5.66 -3.47
C MET A 100 -20.78 5.97 -3.70
N VAL A 101 -20.42 6.27 -4.95
CA VAL A 101 -19.13 6.88 -5.26
C VAL A 101 -19.15 8.30 -4.70
N ASN A 102 -18.40 8.53 -3.65
CA ASN A 102 -18.25 9.89 -3.14
C ASN A 102 -17.50 10.74 -4.19
N GLY A 103 -17.93 12.00 -4.39
CA GLY A 103 -17.30 12.92 -5.35
C GLY A 103 -15.79 13.11 -5.16
N TYR A 104 -15.26 12.71 -3.99
CA TYR A 104 -13.82 12.71 -3.70
C TYR A 104 -13.03 11.56 -4.38
N ALA A 105 -13.68 10.62 -5.05
CA ALA A 105 -13.00 9.57 -5.81
C ALA A 105 -12.07 10.13 -6.91
N TRP A 106 -12.35 11.34 -7.39
CA TRP A 106 -11.49 12.07 -8.33
C TRP A 106 -10.10 12.41 -7.75
N LEU A 107 -9.96 12.49 -6.42
CA LEU A 107 -8.69 12.73 -5.73
C LEU A 107 -7.80 11.47 -5.66
N ALA A 108 -8.33 10.29 -5.98
CA ALA A 108 -7.57 9.04 -5.91
C ALA A 108 -6.25 9.08 -6.71
N PRO A 109 -6.19 9.54 -7.98
CA PRO A 109 -4.92 9.59 -8.72
C PRO A 109 -3.90 10.53 -8.07
N LEU A 110 -4.34 11.64 -7.49
CA LEU A 110 -3.47 12.57 -6.78
C LEU A 110 -2.88 11.92 -5.52
N LEU A 111 -3.71 11.23 -4.74
CA LEU A 111 -3.27 10.51 -3.53
C LEU A 111 -2.27 9.40 -3.88
N LEU A 112 -2.48 8.70 -4.99
CA LEU A 112 -1.55 7.68 -5.46
C LEU A 112 -0.20 8.27 -5.87
N LEU A 113 -0.19 9.43 -6.49
CA LEU A 113 1.02 10.13 -6.84
C LEU A 113 1.76 10.62 -5.58
N MET A 114 1.04 11.07 -4.56
CA MET A 114 1.63 11.39 -3.25
C MET A 114 2.24 10.17 -2.57
N LEU A 115 1.56 9.01 -2.61
CA LEU A 115 2.10 7.74 -2.10
C LEU A 115 3.35 7.30 -2.85
N ALA A 116 3.39 7.48 -4.17
CA ALA A 116 4.59 7.23 -4.99
C ALA A 116 5.77 8.10 -4.54
N GLY A 117 5.53 9.40 -4.35
CA GLY A 117 6.53 10.35 -3.87
C GLY A 117 7.05 10.01 -2.47
N LEU A 118 6.15 9.64 -1.56
CA LEU A 118 6.53 9.19 -0.21
C LEU A 118 7.34 7.89 -0.25
N GLY A 119 6.90 6.90 -1.02
CA GLY A 119 7.60 5.62 -1.17
C GLY A 119 9.01 5.80 -1.77
N LEU A 120 9.15 6.69 -2.76
CA LEU A 120 10.43 7.03 -3.35
C LEU A 120 11.32 7.81 -2.37
N GLY A 121 10.78 8.85 -1.72
CA GLY A 121 11.53 9.69 -0.79
C GLY A 121 12.08 8.91 0.40
N PHE A 122 11.22 8.21 1.12
CA PHE A 122 11.63 7.35 2.23
C PHE A 122 12.51 6.19 1.76
N GLY A 123 12.21 5.59 0.61
CA GLY A 123 13.01 4.52 0.02
C GLY A 123 14.44 4.96 -0.26
N LEU A 124 14.66 6.16 -0.80
CA LEU A 124 15.99 6.72 -1.04
C LEU A 124 16.75 7.04 0.25
N LEU A 125 16.07 7.63 1.25
CA LEU A 125 16.67 7.89 2.56
C LEU A 125 17.16 6.58 3.19
N ILE A 126 16.32 5.57 3.19
CA ILE A 126 16.63 4.25 3.72
C ILE A 126 17.74 3.60 2.90
N SER A 127 17.73 3.71 1.57
CA SER A 127 18.75 3.14 0.69
C SER A 127 20.14 3.71 0.97
N SER A 128 20.23 4.97 1.33
CA SER A 128 21.49 5.59 1.74
C SER A 128 22.02 5.01 3.06
N LEU A 129 21.11 4.72 4.01
CA LEU A 129 21.44 4.12 5.30
C LEU A 129 21.83 2.64 5.17
N THR A 130 21.11 1.86 4.35
CA THR A 130 21.36 0.44 4.11
C THR A 130 22.68 0.19 3.36
N THR A 131 23.16 1.17 2.61
CA THR A 131 24.49 1.10 1.99
C THR A 131 25.59 1.06 3.05
N LYS A 132 25.41 1.74 4.19
CA LYS A 132 26.35 1.74 5.31
C LYS A 132 26.12 0.56 6.27
N TYR A 133 24.85 0.24 6.53
CA TYR A 133 24.43 -0.77 7.51
C TYR A 133 23.55 -1.82 6.83
N ARG A 134 24.11 -2.91 6.37
CA ARG A 134 23.40 -3.98 5.63
C ARG A 134 22.25 -4.62 6.41
N ASP A 135 22.37 -4.71 7.72
CA ASP A 135 21.39 -5.34 8.60
C ASP A 135 20.08 -4.53 8.70
N LEU A 136 20.13 -3.22 8.43
CA LEU A 136 18.94 -2.36 8.39
C LEU A 136 17.89 -2.84 7.37
N ARG A 137 18.28 -3.56 6.33
CA ARG A 137 17.36 -4.14 5.35
C ARG A 137 16.33 -5.06 6.00
N PHE A 138 16.76 -5.93 6.90
CA PHE A 138 15.87 -6.84 7.61
C PHE A 138 14.94 -6.08 8.57
N LEU A 139 15.48 -5.11 9.30
CA LEU A 139 14.70 -4.26 10.20
C LEU A 139 13.63 -3.47 9.47
N ILE A 140 13.94 -2.96 8.28
CA ILE A 140 12.98 -2.20 7.47
C ILE A 140 11.88 -3.10 6.95
N THR A 141 12.20 -4.28 6.43
CA THR A 141 11.19 -5.23 5.95
C THR A 141 10.22 -5.61 7.06
N PHE A 142 10.76 -5.89 8.25
CA PHE A 142 9.96 -6.19 9.43
C PHE A 142 9.17 -4.96 9.92
N GLY A 143 9.81 -3.78 9.94
CA GLY A 143 9.19 -2.53 10.34
C GLY A 143 8.00 -2.14 9.45
N VAL A 144 8.12 -2.31 8.13
CA VAL A 144 7.03 -2.06 7.18
C VAL A 144 5.85 -3.01 7.43
N GLN A 145 6.11 -4.29 7.74
CA GLN A 145 5.04 -5.22 8.10
C GLN A 145 4.33 -4.83 9.40
N LEU A 146 5.06 -4.44 10.42
CA LEU A 146 4.45 -3.95 11.67
C LEU A 146 3.66 -2.67 11.45
N TRP A 147 4.15 -1.78 10.60
CA TRP A 147 3.48 -0.51 10.28
C TRP A 147 2.12 -0.73 9.60
N MET A 148 1.95 -1.82 8.86
CA MET A 148 0.67 -2.19 8.29
C MET A 148 -0.42 -2.38 9.37
N TYR A 149 -0.05 -2.97 10.51
CA TYR A 149 -0.98 -3.16 11.63
C TYR A 149 -1.22 -1.88 12.44
N ALA A 150 -0.27 -0.95 12.42
CA ALA A 150 -0.41 0.34 13.09
C ALA A 150 -1.28 1.32 12.29
N THR A 151 -1.36 1.15 10.96
CA THR A 151 -2.21 1.98 10.10
C THR A 151 -3.64 1.43 10.00
N PRO A 152 -4.67 2.30 9.91
CA PRO A 152 -6.07 1.88 9.80
C PRO A 152 -6.40 1.30 8.42
N VAL A 153 -5.64 0.30 7.98
CA VAL A 153 -5.85 -0.45 6.73
C VAL A 153 -6.78 -1.64 6.99
N ILE A 154 -6.74 -2.18 8.22
CA ILE A 154 -7.43 -3.41 8.61
C ILE A 154 -8.76 -3.12 9.28
N TYR A 155 -8.90 -1.97 9.92
CA TYR A 155 -10.10 -1.60 10.67
C TYR A 155 -10.61 -0.21 10.27
N PRO A 156 -11.95 0.01 10.25
CA PRO A 156 -12.51 1.31 9.91
C PRO A 156 -12.27 2.32 11.03
N LEU A 157 -12.15 3.58 10.65
CA LEU A 157 -11.92 4.71 11.57
C LEU A 157 -13.08 4.90 12.57
N SER A 158 -14.28 4.40 12.26
CA SER A 158 -15.44 4.42 13.16
C SER A 158 -15.17 3.68 14.46
N VAL A 159 -14.47 2.55 14.41
CA VAL A 159 -14.11 1.76 15.61
C VAL A 159 -13.16 2.54 16.53
N MET A 160 -12.21 3.28 15.95
CA MET A 160 -11.31 4.14 16.73
C MET A 160 -12.06 5.29 17.41
N ARG A 161 -13.04 5.87 16.72
CA ARG A 161 -13.82 7.00 17.25
C ARG A 161 -14.70 6.57 18.42
N GLN A 162 -15.33 5.42 18.33
CA GLN A 162 -16.13 4.85 19.44
C GLN A 162 -15.29 4.51 20.67
N SER A 163 -14.07 4.00 20.45
CA SER A 163 -13.13 3.74 21.54
C SER A 163 -12.71 5.01 22.27
N HIS A 164 -12.53 6.12 21.54
CA HIS A 164 -12.17 7.41 22.15
C HIS A 164 -13.30 8.03 22.97
N GLU A 165 -14.55 7.86 22.55
CA GLU A 165 -15.72 8.37 23.28
C GLU A 165 -16.02 7.58 24.57
N GLN A 166 -15.54 6.34 24.68
CA GLN A 166 -15.69 5.53 25.89
C GLN A 166 -14.70 5.90 27.01
N TYR A 167 -13.63 6.62 26.70
CA TYR A 167 -12.60 7.03 27.66
C TYR A 167 -12.67 8.53 28.07
N MET A 168 -13.63 9.28 27.56
CA MET A 168 -13.97 10.63 27.99
C MET A 168 -15.23 10.64 28.87
#